data_6fed7b49eb28f76e2f64250c8d893ec0
#
_entry.id   6fed7b49eb28f76e2f64250c8d893ec0
#
_cell.length_a   1.000
_cell.length_b   1.000
_cell.length_c   1.000
_cell.angle_alpha   90.00
_cell.angle_beta   90.00
_cell.angle_gamma   90.00
#
_symmetry.space_group_name_H-M   'P 1'
#
loop_
_entity.id
_entity.type
_entity.pdbx_description
1 polymer ?
#
loop_
_entity_poly.entity_id
_entity_poly.type
_entity_poly.pdbx_seq_one_letter_code
_entity_poly.pdbx_strand_id
1 'polypeptide(L)'
;MAHRSPTLEGFRVIFRRPSLTLAEIAWRWSFWGAVAFLTGVLLTEYLDSLPVAPRDLLFLDSGQPTLIGKALAHIFQGSGLRLALGVTIVVSGAGLAWTVIGAVGRSASLQAIRDYVMEHLSSEREVRSAGSVQSLVGINLLRLVLALMTSVGVIGTFILPARVFANYHPKPGWLFLWTLLLLGLVSLAWATLNWTLSLAGVFVVRDGRDAFGAMAAAARFSRERSGGLWAINFWFGLLHLTMFAIGMTIASSVVSMAQILPGRLILATLLLVALLYFVLADAIHVGRMAAWFCLAETPLTPEAVPPMPTPFLAEPTVPAIALPNDLMTTQSIEFPPEDDILSDIESRSPSRDNPDES
;
A
#
# COMPACT_ATOMS: atom_id res chain seq x y z
N MET A 1 -11.45 13.67 -26.06
CA MET A 1 -10.73 12.45 -25.67
C MET A 1 -11.69 11.53 -24.94
N ALA A 2 -11.86 10.27 -25.39
CA ALA A 2 -12.78 9.35 -24.74
C ALA A 2 -12.33 9.12 -23.28
N HIS A 3 -13.24 9.32 -22.33
CA HIS A 3 -13.00 9.05 -20.90
C HIS A 3 -12.68 7.57 -20.70
N ARG A 4 -11.39 7.24 -20.69
CA ARG A 4 -10.96 5.87 -20.39
C ARG A 4 -11.11 5.62 -18.89
N SER A 5 -11.80 4.54 -18.52
CA SER A 5 -11.95 4.16 -17.13
C SER A 5 -10.58 3.78 -16.52
N PRO A 6 -10.13 4.43 -15.42
CA PRO A 6 -8.86 4.11 -14.78
C PRO A 6 -8.76 2.63 -14.36
N THR A 7 -9.87 2.03 -13.93
CA THR A 7 -9.95 0.61 -13.58
C THR A 7 -9.63 -0.28 -14.77
N LEU A 8 -10.19 0.05 -15.96
CA LEU A 8 -9.95 -0.73 -17.17
C LEU A 8 -8.49 -0.65 -17.65
N GLU A 9 -7.88 0.54 -17.53
CA GLU A 9 -6.45 0.68 -17.85
C GLU A 9 -5.57 -0.11 -16.88
N GLY A 10 -5.90 -0.16 -15.59
CA GLY A 10 -5.22 -1.02 -14.65
C GLY A 10 -5.22 -2.50 -15.07
N PHE A 11 -6.35 -3.02 -15.55
CA PHE A 11 -6.42 -4.38 -16.11
C PHE A 11 -5.59 -4.53 -17.38
N ARG A 12 -5.63 -3.54 -18.28
CA ARG A 12 -4.85 -3.58 -19.53
C ARG A 12 -3.35 -3.66 -19.30
N VAL A 13 -2.83 -2.97 -18.27
CA VAL A 13 -1.39 -3.03 -17.92
C VAL A 13 -0.95 -4.45 -17.64
N ILE A 14 -1.72 -5.23 -16.88
CA ILE A 14 -1.40 -6.62 -16.55
C ILE A 14 -1.19 -7.46 -17.82
N PHE A 15 -2.06 -7.29 -18.82
CA PHE A 15 -2.01 -8.08 -20.05
C PHE A 15 -1.05 -7.53 -21.10
N ARG A 16 -0.86 -6.20 -21.18
CA ARG A 16 0.00 -5.57 -22.19
C ARG A 16 1.48 -5.56 -21.81
N ARG A 17 1.78 -5.50 -20.51
CA ARG A 17 3.15 -5.48 -19.98
C ARG A 17 3.33 -6.57 -18.90
N PRO A 18 3.22 -7.86 -19.26
CA PRO A 18 3.37 -8.95 -18.28
C PRO A 18 4.74 -8.95 -17.62
N SER A 19 5.76 -8.37 -18.28
CA SER A 19 7.10 -8.21 -17.71
C SER A 19 7.12 -7.40 -16.41
N LEU A 20 6.22 -6.40 -16.24
CA LEU A 20 6.10 -5.65 -15.00
C LEU A 20 5.60 -6.54 -13.85
N THR A 21 4.58 -7.34 -14.12
CA THR A 21 4.04 -8.30 -13.16
C THR A 21 5.07 -9.35 -12.79
N LEU A 22 5.79 -9.89 -13.79
CA LEU A 22 6.86 -10.87 -13.55
C LEU A 22 8.02 -10.28 -12.75
N ALA A 23 8.43 -9.04 -13.03
CA ALA A 23 9.47 -8.37 -12.25
C ALA A 23 9.04 -8.18 -10.79
N GLU A 24 7.79 -7.74 -10.54
CA GLU A 24 7.25 -7.58 -9.18
C GLU A 24 7.24 -8.92 -8.43
N ILE A 25 6.77 -10.00 -9.08
CA ILE A 25 6.77 -11.35 -8.53
C ILE A 25 8.20 -11.80 -8.24
N ALA A 26 9.12 -11.65 -9.18
CA ALA A 26 10.49 -12.15 -9.07
C ALA A 26 11.21 -11.59 -7.85
N TRP A 27 11.24 -10.26 -7.66
CA TRP A 27 11.95 -9.67 -6.52
C TRP A 27 11.27 -9.97 -5.19
N ARG A 28 9.91 -9.98 -5.12
CA ARG A 28 9.17 -10.29 -3.90
C ARG A 28 9.35 -11.73 -3.47
N TRP A 29 9.22 -12.65 -4.42
CA TRP A 29 9.33 -14.08 -4.13
C TRP A 29 10.76 -14.48 -3.80
N SER A 30 11.77 -13.90 -4.47
CA SER A 30 13.18 -14.11 -4.12
C SER A 30 13.47 -13.70 -2.69
N PHE A 31 12.95 -12.53 -2.26
CA PHE A 31 13.11 -12.07 -0.88
C PHE A 31 12.43 -13.03 0.11
N TRP A 32 11.14 -13.34 -0.10
CA TRP A 32 10.41 -14.20 0.82
C TRP A 32 10.91 -15.63 0.79
N GLY A 33 11.37 -16.14 -0.34
CA GLY A 33 12.04 -17.42 -0.47
C GLY A 33 13.32 -17.49 0.35
N ALA A 34 14.15 -16.43 0.29
CA ALA A 34 15.36 -16.34 1.11
C ALA A 34 15.04 -16.27 2.60
N VAL A 35 14.03 -15.49 3.01
CA VAL A 35 13.57 -15.42 4.41
C VAL A 35 13.03 -16.77 4.89
N ALA A 36 12.22 -17.44 4.06
CA ALA A 36 11.67 -18.76 4.39
C ALA A 36 12.78 -19.81 4.53
N PHE A 37 13.76 -19.82 3.62
CA PHE A 37 14.91 -20.70 3.69
C PHE A 37 15.72 -20.48 4.97
N LEU A 38 16.08 -19.22 5.26
CA LEU A 38 16.81 -18.87 6.48
C LEU A 38 16.05 -19.27 7.75
N THR A 39 14.73 -18.98 7.78
CA THR A 39 13.86 -19.35 8.89
C THR A 39 13.80 -20.87 9.05
N GLY A 40 13.74 -21.63 7.94
CA GLY A 40 13.77 -23.09 7.94
C GLY A 40 15.07 -23.63 8.55
N VAL A 41 16.21 -23.09 8.13
CA VAL A 41 17.54 -23.49 8.71
C VAL A 41 17.58 -23.19 10.21
N LEU A 42 17.21 -21.98 10.63
CA LEU A 42 17.20 -21.60 12.04
C LEU A 42 16.21 -22.43 12.86
N LEU A 43 15.07 -22.80 12.27
CA LEU A 43 14.09 -23.67 12.93
C LEU A 43 14.63 -25.10 13.10
N THR A 44 15.31 -25.68 12.10
CA THR A 44 15.92 -27.01 12.24
C THR A 44 16.99 -27.01 13.31
N GLU A 45 17.90 -26.05 13.31
CA GLU A 45 18.90 -25.89 14.37
C GLU A 45 18.28 -25.74 15.76
N TYR A 46 17.20 -24.98 15.86
CA TYR A 46 16.48 -24.84 17.13
C TYR A 46 15.85 -26.15 17.56
N LEU A 47 15.19 -26.88 16.66
CA LEU A 47 14.54 -28.16 16.95
C LEU A 47 15.58 -29.22 17.37
N ASP A 48 16.73 -29.25 16.72
CA ASP A 48 17.84 -30.18 17.07
C ASP A 48 18.44 -29.86 18.45
N SER A 49 18.31 -28.63 18.94
CA SER A 49 18.77 -28.22 20.29
C SER A 49 17.80 -28.57 21.41
N LEU A 50 16.59 -29.06 21.10
CA LEU A 50 15.57 -29.36 22.11
C LEU A 50 15.85 -30.72 22.81
N PRO A 51 15.62 -30.79 24.13
CA PRO A 51 15.80 -32.03 24.89
C PRO A 51 14.63 -32.99 24.71
N VAL A 52 14.63 -33.75 23.60
CA VAL A 52 13.58 -34.73 23.30
C VAL A 52 13.90 -36.08 23.99
N ALA A 53 13.06 -36.50 24.91
CA ALA A 53 13.20 -37.81 25.55
C ALA A 53 12.45 -38.90 24.72
N PRO A 54 12.88 -40.18 24.76
CA PRO A 54 12.19 -41.29 24.05
C PRO A 54 10.68 -41.38 24.36
N ARG A 55 10.29 -41.09 25.60
CA ARG A 55 8.89 -41.05 26.03
C ARG A 55 8.05 -39.98 25.29
N ASP A 56 8.69 -38.85 24.94
CA ASP A 56 8.00 -37.74 24.27
C ASP A 56 7.66 -38.15 22.85
N LEU A 57 8.54 -38.90 22.19
CA LEU A 57 8.27 -39.47 20.87
C LEU A 57 7.09 -40.44 20.90
N LEU A 58 7.01 -41.30 21.92
CA LEU A 58 5.88 -42.23 22.11
C LEU A 58 4.56 -41.46 22.33
N PHE A 59 4.59 -40.34 23.06
CA PHE A 59 3.42 -39.51 23.28
C PHE A 59 2.99 -38.78 22.01
N LEU A 60 3.93 -38.33 21.18
CA LEU A 60 3.64 -37.71 19.88
C LEU A 60 3.01 -38.71 18.91
N ASP A 61 3.48 -39.97 18.92
CA ASP A 61 2.97 -41.04 18.03
C ASP A 61 1.62 -41.62 18.52
N SER A 62 1.22 -41.35 19.75
CA SER A 62 -0.02 -41.88 20.33
C SER A 62 -1.30 -41.43 19.66
N GLY A 63 -1.28 -40.33 18.88
CA GLY A 63 -2.46 -39.68 18.29
C GLY A 63 -3.44 -39.08 19.31
N GLN A 64 -3.15 -39.15 20.63
CA GLN A 64 -4.00 -38.59 21.68
C GLN A 64 -3.65 -37.12 21.96
N PRO A 65 -4.58 -36.14 21.76
CA PRO A 65 -4.28 -34.72 21.92
C PRO A 65 -3.72 -34.33 23.27
N THR A 66 -4.15 -35.03 24.36
CA THR A 66 -3.70 -34.77 25.72
C THR A 66 -2.26 -35.22 25.95
N LEU A 67 -1.84 -36.32 25.38
CA LEU A 67 -0.46 -36.85 25.47
C LEU A 67 0.46 -36.03 24.57
N ILE A 68 0.03 -35.70 23.38
CA ILE A 68 0.75 -34.78 22.48
C ILE A 68 0.99 -33.45 23.19
N GLY A 69 -0.03 -32.85 23.82
CA GLY A 69 0.10 -31.60 24.59
C GLY A 69 1.13 -31.71 25.73
N LYS A 70 1.17 -32.82 26.44
CA LYS A 70 2.17 -33.05 27.50
C LYS A 70 3.58 -33.20 26.95
N ALA A 71 3.76 -33.92 25.85
CA ALA A 71 5.05 -34.06 25.19
C ALA A 71 5.57 -32.71 24.72
N LEU A 72 4.74 -31.92 24.01
CA LEU A 72 5.12 -30.58 23.57
C LEU A 72 5.47 -29.65 24.75
N ALA A 73 4.67 -29.66 25.83
CA ALA A 73 4.95 -28.84 27.00
C ALA A 73 6.30 -29.22 27.63
N HIS A 74 6.65 -30.50 27.68
CA HIS A 74 7.94 -30.98 28.20
C HIS A 74 9.10 -30.62 27.28
N ILE A 75 8.99 -30.87 25.98
CA ILE A 75 10.02 -30.57 24.95
C ILE A 75 10.35 -29.08 24.94
N PHE A 76 9.35 -28.22 25.03
CA PHE A 76 9.52 -26.74 25.00
C PHE A 76 9.77 -26.14 26.39
N GLN A 77 9.81 -26.96 27.45
CA GLN A 77 10.03 -26.47 28.80
C GLN A 77 11.41 -25.79 28.92
N GLY A 78 11.42 -24.51 29.32
CA GLY A 78 12.66 -23.72 29.48
C GLY A 78 13.22 -23.14 28.17
N SER A 79 12.73 -23.54 27.00
CA SER A 79 13.22 -23.04 25.71
C SER A 79 12.44 -21.82 25.17
N GLY A 80 11.35 -21.43 25.83
CA GLY A 80 10.46 -20.34 25.36
C GLY A 80 11.15 -19.00 25.16
N LEU A 81 12.09 -18.64 26.04
CA LEU A 81 12.86 -17.40 25.90
C LEU A 81 13.79 -17.45 24.67
N ARG A 82 14.45 -18.58 24.42
CA ARG A 82 15.29 -18.75 23.21
C ARG A 82 14.49 -18.67 21.96
N LEU A 83 13.32 -19.29 21.91
CA LEU A 83 12.38 -19.20 20.78
C LEU A 83 11.91 -17.75 20.57
N ALA A 84 11.50 -17.07 21.63
CA ALA A 84 11.06 -15.68 21.56
C ALA A 84 12.15 -14.74 21.02
N LEU A 85 13.38 -14.89 21.50
CA LEU A 85 14.54 -14.14 21.02
C LEU A 85 14.84 -14.47 19.55
N GLY A 86 14.85 -15.74 19.16
CA GLY A 86 15.09 -16.18 17.78
C GLY A 86 14.04 -15.58 16.83
N VAL A 87 12.77 -15.70 17.18
CA VAL A 87 11.66 -15.12 16.39
C VAL A 87 11.80 -13.60 16.30
N THR A 88 12.13 -12.92 17.40
CA THR A 88 12.31 -11.46 17.40
C THR A 88 13.45 -11.04 16.48
N ILE A 89 14.58 -11.73 16.50
CA ILE A 89 15.74 -11.45 15.63
C ILE A 89 15.36 -11.65 14.16
N VAL A 90 14.72 -12.78 13.83
CA VAL A 90 14.33 -13.10 12.45
C VAL A 90 13.30 -12.09 11.93
N VAL A 91 12.26 -11.81 12.70
CA VAL A 91 11.21 -10.85 12.31
C VAL A 91 11.75 -9.43 12.15
N SER A 92 12.60 -8.99 13.10
CA SER A 92 13.20 -7.65 13.03
C SER A 92 14.18 -7.55 11.87
N GLY A 93 15.07 -8.54 11.70
CA GLY A 93 16.04 -8.56 10.61
C GLY A 93 15.38 -8.63 9.23
N ALA A 94 14.40 -9.53 9.06
CA ALA A 94 13.63 -9.63 7.82
C ALA A 94 12.81 -8.35 7.56
N GLY A 95 12.21 -7.75 8.59
CA GLY A 95 11.46 -6.51 8.48
C GLY A 95 12.33 -5.32 8.04
N LEU A 96 13.52 -5.17 8.62
CA LEU A 96 14.47 -4.12 8.23
C LEU A 96 15.00 -4.36 6.80
N ALA A 97 15.38 -5.59 6.46
CA ALA A 97 15.80 -5.94 5.11
C ALA A 97 14.68 -5.67 4.08
N TRP A 98 13.43 -6.03 4.41
CA TRP A 98 12.26 -5.71 3.58
C TRP A 98 12.06 -4.20 3.39
N THR A 99 12.35 -3.38 4.41
CA THR A 99 12.22 -1.92 4.32
C THR A 99 13.08 -1.37 3.19
N VAL A 100 14.31 -1.86 3.05
CA VAL A 100 15.26 -1.39 2.03
C VAL A 100 14.99 -2.08 0.67
N ILE A 101 14.99 -3.41 0.64
CA ILE A 101 14.82 -4.19 -0.60
C ILE A 101 13.44 -3.90 -1.22
N GLY A 102 12.40 -3.85 -0.40
CA GLY A 102 11.05 -3.49 -0.85
C GLY A 102 10.94 -2.05 -1.37
N ALA A 103 11.74 -1.10 -0.87
CA ALA A 103 11.77 0.25 -1.41
C ALA A 103 12.39 0.28 -2.80
N VAL A 104 13.50 -0.42 -3.01
CA VAL A 104 14.17 -0.52 -4.32
C VAL A 104 13.27 -1.22 -5.33
N GLY A 105 12.75 -2.41 -5.01
CA GLY A 105 11.87 -3.16 -5.91
C GLY A 105 10.61 -2.37 -6.27
N ARG A 106 9.95 -1.77 -5.27
CA ARG A 106 8.76 -0.94 -5.49
C ARG A 106 9.06 0.33 -6.28
N SER A 107 10.23 0.96 -6.08
CA SER A 107 10.67 2.10 -6.88
C SER A 107 10.72 1.74 -8.36
N ALA A 108 11.36 0.62 -8.69
CA ALA A 108 11.47 0.14 -10.07
C ALA A 108 10.09 -0.16 -10.68
N SER A 109 9.22 -0.88 -9.96
CA SER A 109 7.86 -1.22 -10.43
C SER A 109 7.00 0.01 -10.63
N LEU A 110 7.02 0.97 -9.70
CA LEU A 110 6.22 2.19 -9.80
C LEU A 110 6.74 3.13 -10.90
N GLN A 111 8.05 3.22 -11.12
CA GLN A 111 8.64 3.97 -12.23
C GLN A 111 8.21 3.37 -13.57
N ALA A 112 8.30 2.06 -13.73
CA ALA A 112 7.89 1.39 -14.95
C ALA A 112 6.38 1.52 -15.24
N ILE A 113 5.53 1.52 -14.21
CA ILE A 113 4.09 1.82 -14.33
C ILE A 113 3.89 3.28 -14.74
N ARG A 114 4.62 4.22 -14.12
CA ARG A 114 4.58 5.63 -14.48
C ARG A 114 4.93 5.84 -15.95
N ASP A 115 6.04 5.26 -16.40
CA ASP A 115 6.51 5.41 -17.78
C ASP A 115 5.47 4.87 -18.77
N TYR A 116 4.86 3.72 -18.46
CA TYR A 116 3.76 3.18 -19.26
C TYR A 116 2.55 4.13 -19.33
N VAL A 117 2.15 4.69 -18.19
CA VAL A 117 1.00 5.60 -18.12
C VAL A 117 1.30 6.90 -18.86
N MET A 118 2.51 7.44 -18.71
CA MET A 118 2.93 8.66 -19.41
C MET A 118 3.00 8.46 -20.93
N GLU A 119 3.52 7.32 -21.40
CA GLU A 119 3.57 6.97 -22.83
C GLU A 119 2.16 6.92 -23.46
N HIS A 120 1.13 6.49 -22.69
CA HIS A 120 -0.20 6.23 -23.25
C HIS A 120 -1.25 7.31 -22.95
N LEU A 121 -1.04 8.17 -21.95
CA LEU A 121 -2.04 9.14 -21.48
C LEU A 121 -1.61 10.60 -21.56
N SER A 122 -0.31 10.90 -21.53
CA SER A 122 0.20 12.27 -21.44
C SER A 122 1.06 12.62 -22.64
N SER A 123 0.66 13.63 -23.40
CA SER A 123 1.41 14.05 -24.59
C SER A 123 2.64 14.93 -24.29
N GLU A 124 2.74 15.62 -23.15
CA GLU A 124 3.75 16.69 -22.98
C GLU A 124 4.11 17.07 -21.52
N ARG A 125 4.04 16.16 -20.56
CA ARG A 125 4.39 16.56 -19.21
C ARG A 125 5.89 16.34 -18.95
N GLU A 126 6.57 17.45 -18.66
CA GLU A 126 7.95 17.55 -18.24
C GLU A 126 8.33 16.46 -17.23
N VAL A 127 9.40 15.72 -17.51
CA VAL A 127 9.90 14.63 -16.66
C VAL A 127 10.36 15.23 -15.32
N ARG A 128 9.44 15.33 -14.36
CA ARG A 128 9.84 15.66 -12.99
C ARG A 128 10.74 14.57 -12.43
N SER A 129 11.74 15.00 -11.70
CA SER A 129 12.79 14.16 -11.12
C SER A 129 12.22 12.88 -10.49
N ALA A 130 12.89 11.75 -10.78
CA ALA A 130 12.53 10.45 -10.21
C ALA A 130 12.46 10.54 -8.69
N GLY A 131 11.35 10.06 -8.10
CA GLY A 131 11.16 10.07 -6.66
C GLY A 131 12.29 9.35 -5.94
N SER A 132 12.73 9.92 -4.83
CA SER A 132 13.84 9.38 -4.03
C SER A 132 13.49 8.00 -3.45
N VAL A 133 14.36 7.01 -3.68
CA VAL A 133 14.28 5.69 -3.01
C VAL A 133 14.24 5.87 -1.49
N GLN A 134 14.93 6.88 -0.95
CA GLN A 134 14.93 7.21 0.47
C GLN A 134 13.52 7.50 1.01
N SER A 135 12.68 8.23 0.26
CA SER A 135 11.29 8.49 0.65
C SER A 135 10.45 7.21 0.67
N LEU A 136 10.70 6.26 -0.25
CA LEU A 136 10.05 4.94 -0.24
C LEU A 136 10.53 4.07 0.92
N VAL A 137 11.82 4.16 1.31
CA VAL A 137 12.33 3.53 2.54
C VAL A 137 11.58 4.06 3.75
N GLY A 138 11.38 5.39 3.84
CA GLY A 138 10.58 6.00 4.91
C GLY A 138 9.14 5.46 4.97
N ILE A 139 8.45 5.34 3.83
CA ILE A 139 7.10 4.75 3.77
C ILE A 139 7.11 3.27 4.18
N ASN A 140 8.10 2.49 3.75
CA ASN A 140 8.20 1.09 4.11
C ASN A 140 8.55 0.91 5.60
N LEU A 141 9.35 1.80 6.18
CA LEU A 141 9.62 1.82 7.62
C LEU A 141 8.33 2.10 8.41
N LEU A 142 7.54 3.10 8.00
CA LEU A 142 6.23 3.36 8.60
C LEU A 142 5.30 2.14 8.49
N ARG A 143 5.34 1.44 7.35
CA ARG A 143 4.58 0.21 7.16
C ARG A 143 5.05 -0.92 8.07
N LEU A 144 6.36 -1.05 8.30
CA LEU A 144 6.93 -2.00 9.26
C LEU A 144 6.46 -1.69 10.69
N VAL A 145 6.55 -0.43 11.11
CA VAL A 145 6.05 0.01 12.43
C VAL A 145 4.56 -0.29 12.57
N LEU A 146 3.76 0.02 11.55
CA LEU A 146 2.34 -0.29 11.53
C LEU A 146 2.07 -1.79 11.64
N ALA A 147 2.86 -2.64 10.95
CA ALA A 147 2.74 -4.10 11.03
C ALA A 147 3.03 -4.61 12.44
N LEU A 148 4.08 -4.11 13.09
CA LEU A 148 4.43 -4.46 14.46
C LEU A 148 3.33 -4.04 15.45
N MET A 149 2.84 -2.80 15.34
CA MET A 149 1.74 -2.31 16.16
C MET A 149 0.46 -3.12 15.98
N THR A 150 0.15 -3.50 14.75
CA THR A 150 -1.00 -4.35 14.45
C THR A 150 -0.82 -5.75 15.04
N SER A 151 0.38 -6.33 14.99
CA SER A 151 0.67 -7.63 15.61
C SER A 151 0.46 -7.59 17.12
N VAL A 152 0.94 -6.54 17.79
CA VAL A 152 0.67 -6.31 19.21
C VAL A 152 -0.82 -6.12 19.46
N GLY A 153 -1.51 -5.36 18.61
CA GLY A 153 -2.96 -5.16 18.68
C GLY A 153 -3.72 -6.49 18.57
N VAL A 154 -3.36 -7.34 17.60
CA VAL A 154 -3.97 -8.68 17.43
C VAL A 154 -3.78 -9.54 18.68
N ILE A 155 -2.57 -9.61 19.23
CA ILE A 155 -2.32 -10.32 20.49
C ILE A 155 -3.18 -9.75 21.62
N GLY A 156 -3.26 -8.42 21.69
CA GLY A 156 -4.10 -7.71 22.67
C GLY A 156 -5.58 -8.08 22.56
N THR A 157 -6.11 -8.36 21.36
CA THR A 157 -7.51 -8.75 21.16
C THR A 157 -7.88 -10.07 21.85
N PHE A 158 -6.93 -10.95 22.06
CA PHE A 158 -7.13 -12.21 22.79
C PHE A 158 -6.92 -12.05 24.29
N ILE A 159 -5.93 -11.25 24.71
CA ILE A 159 -5.57 -11.09 26.10
C ILE A 159 -6.56 -10.18 26.84
N LEU A 160 -6.97 -9.07 26.21
CA LEU A 160 -7.79 -8.04 26.87
C LEU A 160 -9.16 -8.56 27.30
N PRO A 161 -9.98 -9.21 26.44
CA PRO A 161 -11.25 -9.79 26.87
C PRO A 161 -11.08 -10.84 27.98
N ALA A 162 -10.06 -11.71 27.85
CA ALA A 162 -9.80 -12.73 28.85
C ALA A 162 -9.50 -12.10 30.24
N ARG A 163 -8.73 -11.00 30.28
CA ARG A 163 -8.39 -10.28 31.53
C ARG A 163 -9.59 -9.51 32.09
N VAL A 164 -10.32 -8.76 31.24
CA VAL A 164 -11.46 -7.95 31.67
C VAL A 164 -12.57 -8.81 32.25
N PHE A 165 -12.81 -9.97 31.64
CA PHE A 165 -13.90 -10.86 32.04
C PHE A 165 -13.46 -11.97 33.02
N ALA A 166 -12.22 -12.01 33.45
CA ALA A 166 -11.71 -13.04 34.36
C ALA A 166 -12.56 -13.20 35.64
N ASN A 167 -13.12 -12.10 36.16
CA ASN A 167 -13.90 -12.08 37.41
C ASN A 167 -15.43 -12.21 37.19
N TYR A 168 -15.92 -12.19 35.95
CA TYR A 168 -17.36 -12.08 35.67
C TYR A 168 -17.99 -13.38 35.15
N HIS A 169 -17.22 -14.48 35.02
CA HIS A 169 -17.68 -15.75 34.43
C HIS A 169 -18.60 -15.57 33.18
N PRO A 170 -18.18 -14.82 32.18
CA PRO A 170 -19.00 -14.53 31.02
C PRO A 170 -19.31 -15.82 30.26
N LYS A 171 -20.49 -15.86 29.65
CA LYS A 171 -20.79 -16.91 28.69
C LYS A 171 -19.73 -16.89 27.57
N PRO A 172 -19.21 -18.04 27.12
CA PRO A 172 -18.16 -18.12 26.10
C PRO A 172 -18.44 -17.27 24.84
N GLY A 173 -19.72 -17.14 24.47
CA GLY A 173 -20.15 -16.31 23.32
C GLY A 173 -19.83 -14.81 23.45
N TRP A 174 -19.86 -14.26 24.67
CA TRP A 174 -19.49 -12.85 24.90
C TRP A 174 -18.00 -12.61 24.71
N LEU A 175 -17.16 -13.51 25.21
CA LEU A 175 -15.71 -13.45 24.99
C LEU A 175 -15.39 -13.50 23.49
N PHE A 176 -16.01 -14.42 22.78
CA PHE A 176 -15.85 -14.54 21.33
C PHE A 176 -16.30 -13.26 20.61
N LEU A 177 -17.45 -12.70 20.95
CA LEU A 177 -17.97 -11.49 20.32
C LEU A 177 -17.04 -10.29 20.54
N TRP A 178 -16.53 -10.07 21.76
CA TRP A 178 -15.58 -9.00 22.05
C TRP A 178 -14.25 -9.19 21.34
N THR A 179 -13.72 -10.40 21.30
CA THR A 179 -12.51 -10.71 20.55
C THR A 179 -12.70 -10.43 19.05
N LEU A 180 -13.82 -10.85 18.48
CA LEU A 180 -14.15 -10.61 17.08
C LEU A 180 -14.29 -9.11 16.76
N LEU A 181 -14.95 -8.36 17.63
CA LEU A 181 -15.10 -6.91 17.49
C LEU A 181 -13.73 -6.20 17.51
N LEU A 182 -12.90 -6.49 18.50
CA LEU A 182 -11.57 -5.89 18.63
C LEU A 182 -10.67 -6.28 17.45
N LEU A 183 -10.69 -7.54 17.03
CA LEU A 183 -9.95 -8.02 15.87
C LEU A 183 -10.42 -7.31 14.59
N GLY A 184 -11.72 -7.10 14.44
CA GLY A 184 -12.30 -6.33 13.35
C GLY A 184 -11.81 -4.88 13.33
N LEU A 185 -11.79 -4.20 14.48
CA LEU A 185 -11.28 -2.83 14.60
C LEU A 185 -9.79 -2.72 14.27
N VAL A 186 -8.96 -3.63 14.81
CA VAL A 186 -7.52 -3.68 14.51
C VAL A 186 -7.29 -3.94 13.03
N SER A 187 -8.03 -4.88 12.43
CA SER A 187 -7.92 -5.21 11.00
C SER A 187 -8.36 -4.04 10.12
N LEU A 188 -9.42 -3.33 10.48
CA LEU A 188 -9.89 -2.15 9.76
C LEU A 188 -8.86 -1.01 9.81
N ALA A 189 -8.30 -0.74 10.99
CA ALA A 189 -7.24 0.26 11.16
C ALA A 189 -6.01 -0.10 10.32
N TRP A 190 -5.56 -1.35 10.37
CA TRP A 190 -4.49 -1.87 9.51
C TRP A 190 -4.79 -1.66 8.03
N ALA A 191 -5.96 -2.11 7.57
CA ALA A 191 -6.33 -2.03 6.16
C ALA A 191 -6.33 -0.58 5.66
N THR A 192 -6.90 0.35 6.45
CA THR A 192 -6.99 1.77 6.09
C THR A 192 -5.63 2.43 6.02
N LEU A 193 -4.79 2.23 7.04
CA LEU A 193 -3.45 2.83 7.10
C LEU A 193 -2.52 2.22 6.04
N ASN A 194 -2.51 0.90 5.88
CA ASN A 194 -1.70 0.24 4.85
C ASN A 194 -2.12 0.64 3.42
N TRP A 195 -3.41 0.86 3.19
CA TRP A 195 -3.91 1.39 1.93
C TRP A 195 -3.41 2.82 1.68
N THR A 196 -3.48 3.70 2.68
CA THR A 196 -2.97 5.09 2.60
C THR A 196 -1.47 5.11 2.31
N LEU A 197 -0.67 4.26 2.99
CA LEU A 197 0.77 4.11 2.74
C LEU A 197 1.06 3.56 1.34
N SER A 198 0.19 2.69 0.82
CA SER A 198 0.33 2.16 -0.54
C SER A 198 0.09 3.24 -1.59
N LEU A 199 -0.91 4.09 -1.38
CA LEU A 199 -1.22 5.23 -2.23
C LEU A 199 -0.13 6.31 -2.14
N ALA A 200 0.44 6.57 -0.95
CA ALA A 200 1.54 7.51 -0.76
C ALA A 200 2.76 7.15 -1.63
N GLY A 201 3.06 5.85 -1.80
CA GLY A 201 4.13 5.40 -2.70
C GLY A 201 3.97 5.90 -4.15
N VAL A 202 2.73 6.02 -4.64
CA VAL A 202 2.43 6.59 -5.96
C VAL A 202 2.85 8.06 -6.02
N PHE A 203 2.56 8.85 -4.98
CA PHE A 203 2.90 10.28 -4.92
C PHE A 203 4.39 10.55 -4.71
N VAL A 204 5.13 9.64 -4.08
CA VAL A 204 6.61 9.70 -4.05
C VAL A 204 7.16 9.64 -5.47
N VAL A 205 6.74 8.66 -6.26
CA VAL A 205 7.29 8.44 -7.61
C VAL A 205 6.74 9.46 -8.61
N ARG A 206 5.47 9.84 -8.48
CA ARG A 206 4.81 10.80 -9.36
C ARG A 206 5.31 12.22 -9.19
N ASP A 207 5.33 12.70 -7.93
CA ASP A 207 5.55 14.10 -7.59
C ASP A 207 6.95 14.37 -7.00
N GLY A 208 7.75 13.33 -6.76
CA GLY A 208 9.08 13.46 -6.12
C GLY A 208 9.00 13.90 -4.65
N ARG A 209 7.88 13.67 -3.96
CA ARG A 209 7.66 14.12 -2.58
C ARG A 209 8.43 13.26 -1.58
N ASP A 210 8.76 13.85 -0.43
CA ASP A 210 9.20 13.09 0.75
C ASP A 210 8.08 12.21 1.32
N ALA A 211 8.40 11.32 2.27
CA ALA A 211 7.45 10.34 2.80
C ALA A 211 6.20 10.99 3.42
N PHE A 212 6.37 12.05 4.23
CA PHE A 212 5.24 12.73 4.90
C PHE A 212 4.44 13.59 3.93
N GLY A 213 5.08 14.30 3.01
CA GLY A 213 4.41 15.06 1.96
C GLY A 213 3.61 14.17 1.02
N ALA A 214 4.11 12.96 0.71
CA ALA A 214 3.40 11.96 -0.07
C ALA A 214 2.18 11.40 0.67
N MET A 215 2.28 11.17 1.99
CA MET A 215 1.13 10.77 2.82
C MET A 215 0.06 11.85 2.86
N ALA A 216 0.45 13.12 3.04
CA ALA A 216 -0.48 14.24 3.02
C ALA A 216 -1.17 14.39 1.65
N ALA A 217 -0.41 14.18 0.55
CA ALA A 217 -0.96 14.16 -0.80
C ALA A 217 -1.94 13.01 -1.01
N ALA A 218 -1.60 11.79 -0.56
CA ALA A 218 -2.46 10.62 -0.62
C ALA A 218 -3.78 10.86 0.16
N ALA A 219 -3.70 11.43 1.36
CA ALA A 219 -4.87 11.74 2.17
C ALA A 219 -5.79 12.80 1.50
N ARG A 220 -5.21 13.84 0.90
CA ARG A 220 -5.95 14.86 0.13
C ARG A 220 -6.62 14.22 -1.09
N PHE A 221 -5.86 13.49 -1.88
CA PHE A 221 -6.35 12.80 -3.07
C PHE A 221 -7.49 11.83 -2.76
N SER A 222 -7.40 11.12 -1.62
CA SER A 222 -8.45 10.21 -1.17
C SER A 222 -9.78 10.92 -0.89
N ARG A 223 -9.73 12.17 -0.41
CA ARG A 223 -10.92 13.00 -0.19
C ARG A 223 -11.48 13.53 -1.50
N GLU A 224 -10.61 14.07 -2.36
CA GLU A 224 -11.00 14.69 -3.64
C GLU A 224 -11.50 13.69 -4.67
N ARG A 225 -10.97 12.46 -4.67
CA ARG A 225 -11.24 11.41 -5.66
C ARG A 225 -11.84 10.15 -5.03
N SER A 226 -12.55 10.30 -3.92
CA SER A 226 -13.10 9.16 -3.15
C SER A 226 -13.88 8.18 -4.03
N GLY A 227 -14.80 8.63 -4.87
CA GLY A 227 -15.61 7.77 -5.74
C GLY A 227 -14.78 6.92 -6.71
N GLY A 228 -13.77 7.53 -7.36
CA GLY A 228 -12.88 6.81 -8.27
C GLY A 228 -12.02 5.77 -7.55
N LEU A 229 -11.48 6.13 -6.39
CA LEU A 229 -10.69 5.23 -5.54
C LEU A 229 -11.54 4.06 -5.01
N TRP A 230 -12.76 4.33 -4.55
CA TRP A 230 -13.69 3.29 -4.11
C TRP A 230 -14.01 2.32 -5.25
N ALA A 231 -14.30 2.83 -6.45
CA ALA A 231 -14.57 1.99 -7.62
C ALA A 231 -13.38 1.08 -7.95
N ILE A 232 -12.16 1.61 -8.00
CA ILE A 232 -10.94 0.82 -8.24
C ILE A 232 -10.80 -0.27 -7.17
N ASN A 233 -10.84 0.11 -5.89
CA ASN A 233 -10.65 -0.84 -4.80
C ASN A 233 -11.75 -1.89 -4.74
N PHE A 234 -13.00 -1.52 -5.06
CA PHE A 234 -14.11 -2.47 -5.12
C PHE A 234 -13.90 -3.52 -6.20
N TRP A 235 -13.59 -3.11 -7.44
CA TRP A 235 -13.42 -4.07 -8.54
C TRP A 235 -12.20 -4.98 -8.36
N PHE A 236 -11.06 -4.41 -7.97
CA PHE A 236 -9.87 -5.21 -7.69
C PHE A 236 -10.02 -6.07 -6.44
N GLY A 237 -10.75 -5.59 -5.42
CA GLY A 237 -11.09 -6.35 -4.22
C GLY A 237 -12.04 -7.51 -4.51
N LEU A 238 -13.06 -7.28 -5.34
CA LEU A 238 -14.00 -8.31 -5.77
C LEU A 238 -13.28 -9.42 -6.57
N LEU A 239 -12.40 -9.03 -7.50
CA LEU A 239 -11.58 -9.99 -8.24
C LEU A 239 -10.70 -10.81 -7.31
N HIS A 240 -10.04 -10.16 -6.35
CA HIS A 240 -9.20 -10.85 -5.37
C HIS A 240 -10.01 -11.85 -4.52
N LEU A 241 -11.20 -11.43 -4.03
CA LEU A 241 -12.09 -12.30 -3.27
C LEU A 241 -12.57 -13.48 -4.11
N THR A 242 -12.89 -13.27 -5.38
CA THR A 242 -13.30 -14.35 -6.31
C THR A 242 -12.16 -15.36 -6.50
N MET A 243 -10.94 -14.90 -6.74
CA MET A 243 -9.77 -15.78 -6.88
C MET A 243 -9.46 -16.52 -5.58
N PHE A 244 -9.62 -15.89 -4.43
CA PHE A 244 -9.49 -16.54 -3.13
C PHE A 244 -10.55 -17.63 -2.94
N ALA A 245 -11.82 -17.35 -3.24
CA ALA A 245 -12.91 -18.31 -3.12
C ALA A 245 -12.69 -19.54 -4.04
N ILE A 246 -12.25 -19.31 -5.29
CA ILE A 246 -11.91 -20.39 -6.22
C ILE A 246 -10.75 -21.23 -5.66
N GLY A 247 -9.68 -20.59 -5.20
CA GLY A 247 -8.53 -21.28 -4.61
C GLY A 247 -8.91 -22.12 -3.40
N MET A 248 -9.72 -21.56 -2.50
CA MET A 248 -10.22 -22.27 -1.32
C MET A 248 -11.14 -23.46 -1.68
N THR A 249 -11.99 -23.32 -2.69
CA THR A 249 -12.84 -24.40 -3.18
C THR A 249 -12.00 -25.54 -3.73
N ILE A 250 -10.98 -25.24 -4.56
CA ILE A 250 -10.07 -26.25 -5.09
C ILE A 250 -9.30 -26.92 -3.95
N ALA A 251 -8.73 -26.15 -3.04
CA ALA A 251 -7.99 -26.68 -1.89
C ALA A 251 -8.84 -27.60 -1.02
N SER A 252 -10.07 -27.20 -0.70
CA SER A 252 -11.02 -28.01 0.07
C SER A 252 -11.38 -29.32 -0.65
N SER A 253 -11.56 -29.25 -1.98
CA SER A 253 -11.84 -30.45 -2.80
C SER A 253 -10.66 -31.44 -2.77
N VAL A 254 -9.41 -30.93 -2.85
CA VAL A 254 -8.21 -31.75 -2.78
C VAL A 254 -8.07 -32.41 -1.39
N VAL A 255 -8.31 -31.66 -0.32
CA VAL A 255 -8.27 -32.18 1.05
C VAL A 255 -9.34 -33.26 1.27
N SER A 256 -10.54 -33.11 0.71
CA SER A 256 -11.59 -34.10 0.83
C SER A 256 -11.23 -35.46 0.18
N MET A 257 -10.27 -35.46 -0.76
CA MET A 257 -9.74 -36.68 -1.39
C MET A 257 -8.57 -37.31 -0.60
N ALA A 258 -8.29 -36.86 0.61
CA ALA A 258 -7.14 -37.31 1.42
C ALA A 258 -7.16 -38.80 1.75
N GLN A 259 -8.34 -39.46 1.72
CA GLN A 259 -8.45 -40.90 1.93
C GLN A 259 -8.12 -41.73 0.67
N ILE A 260 -8.12 -41.11 -0.50
CA ILE A 260 -7.94 -41.77 -1.79
C ILE A 260 -6.58 -41.49 -2.40
N LEU A 261 -6.09 -40.23 -2.22
CA LEU A 261 -4.85 -39.75 -2.82
C LEU A 261 -3.66 -39.88 -1.86
N PRO A 262 -2.47 -40.22 -2.37
CA PRO A 262 -1.25 -40.16 -1.57
C PRO A 262 -1.01 -38.77 -1.01
N GLY A 263 -0.63 -38.64 0.27
CA GLY A 263 -0.43 -37.35 0.94
C GLY A 263 0.56 -36.41 0.22
N ARG A 264 1.57 -36.98 -0.47
CA ARG A 264 2.53 -36.18 -1.29
C ARG A 264 1.85 -35.47 -2.46
N LEU A 265 0.87 -36.12 -3.12
CA LEU A 265 0.11 -35.50 -4.22
C LEU A 265 -0.80 -34.39 -3.70
N ILE A 266 -1.46 -34.63 -2.56
CA ILE A 266 -2.28 -33.61 -1.90
C ILE A 266 -1.42 -32.37 -1.58
N LEU A 267 -0.27 -32.56 -0.92
CA LEU A 267 0.63 -31.48 -0.57
C LEU A 267 1.14 -30.72 -1.82
N ALA A 268 1.55 -31.45 -2.85
CA ALA A 268 2.02 -30.85 -4.11
C ALA A 268 0.91 -30.03 -4.79
N THR A 269 -0.32 -30.52 -4.81
CA THR A 269 -1.46 -29.81 -5.40
C THR A 269 -1.85 -28.60 -4.59
N LEU A 270 -1.88 -28.69 -3.25
CA LEU A 270 -2.12 -27.54 -2.38
C LEU A 270 -1.06 -26.46 -2.54
N LEU A 271 0.21 -26.87 -2.64
CA LEU A 271 1.32 -25.93 -2.91
C LEU A 271 1.14 -25.25 -4.27
N LEU A 272 0.79 -25.99 -5.32
CA LEU A 272 0.55 -25.44 -6.65
C LEU A 272 -0.61 -24.44 -6.65
N VAL A 273 -1.72 -24.77 -5.99
CA VAL A 273 -2.87 -23.86 -5.84
C VAL A 273 -2.49 -22.59 -5.10
N ALA A 274 -1.72 -22.71 -4.01
CA ALA A 274 -1.23 -21.57 -3.25
C ALA A 274 -0.29 -20.68 -4.08
N LEU A 275 0.66 -21.27 -4.81
CA LEU A 275 1.57 -20.53 -5.68
C LEU A 275 0.82 -19.78 -6.79
N LEU A 276 -0.12 -20.45 -7.45
CA LEU A 276 -0.94 -19.83 -8.49
C LEU A 276 -1.79 -18.67 -7.94
N TYR A 277 -2.38 -18.85 -6.76
CA TYR A 277 -3.11 -17.79 -6.09
C TYR A 277 -2.23 -16.58 -5.80
N PHE A 278 -1.01 -16.77 -5.29
CA PHE A 278 -0.11 -15.65 -4.99
C PHE A 278 0.35 -14.92 -6.26
N VAL A 279 0.63 -15.64 -7.36
CA VAL A 279 0.93 -15.03 -8.67
C VAL A 279 -0.21 -14.12 -9.13
N LEU A 280 -1.45 -14.62 -9.06
CA LEU A 280 -2.63 -13.84 -9.44
C LEU A 280 -2.86 -12.65 -8.49
N ALA A 281 -2.65 -12.82 -7.19
CA ALA A 281 -2.75 -11.74 -6.21
C ALA A 281 -1.73 -10.62 -6.47
N ASP A 282 -0.49 -10.97 -6.83
CA ASP A 282 0.54 -9.99 -7.19
C ASP A 282 0.19 -9.27 -8.52
N ALA A 283 -0.35 -9.99 -9.52
CA ALA A 283 -0.83 -9.39 -10.76
C ALA A 283 -1.96 -8.39 -10.51
N ILE A 284 -2.94 -8.74 -9.68
CA ILE A 284 -4.04 -7.86 -9.26
C ILE A 284 -3.49 -6.63 -8.53
N HIS A 285 -2.46 -6.80 -7.70
CA HIS A 285 -1.82 -5.70 -6.99
C HIS A 285 -1.16 -4.70 -7.95
N VAL A 286 -0.42 -5.17 -8.95
CA VAL A 286 0.20 -4.33 -10.01
C VAL A 286 -0.88 -3.57 -10.79
N GLY A 287 -1.96 -4.25 -11.22
CA GLY A 287 -3.07 -3.61 -11.93
C GLY A 287 -3.75 -2.51 -11.11
N ARG A 288 -3.93 -2.74 -9.80
CA ARG A 288 -4.50 -1.73 -8.89
C ARG A 288 -3.59 -0.51 -8.75
N MET A 289 -2.27 -0.70 -8.64
CA MET A 289 -1.32 0.42 -8.62
C MET A 289 -1.37 1.23 -9.92
N ALA A 290 -1.41 0.55 -11.07
CA ALA A 290 -1.55 1.21 -12.36
C ALA A 290 -2.86 2.00 -12.47
N ALA A 291 -3.98 1.46 -11.99
CA ALA A 291 -5.26 2.17 -11.94
C ALA A 291 -5.21 3.44 -11.06
N TRP A 292 -4.49 3.40 -9.93
CA TRP A 292 -4.29 4.59 -9.09
C TRP A 292 -3.44 5.66 -9.80
N PHE A 293 -2.39 5.27 -10.52
CA PHE A 293 -1.62 6.19 -11.35
C PHE A 293 -2.51 6.84 -12.43
N CYS A 294 -3.28 6.04 -13.16
CA CYS A 294 -4.19 6.56 -14.19
C CYS A 294 -5.22 7.54 -13.60
N LEU A 295 -5.79 7.21 -12.42
CA LEU A 295 -6.72 8.10 -11.74
C LEU A 295 -6.03 9.41 -11.31
N ALA A 296 -4.78 9.33 -10.84
CA ALA A 296 -4.01 10.50 -10.42
C ALA A 296 -3.65 11.43 -11.58
N GLU A 297 -3.44 10.88 -12.78
CA GLU A 297 -3.16 11.66 -14.00
C GLU A 297 -4.42 12.22 -14.70
N THR A 298 -5.60 11.68 -14.40
CA THR A 298 -6.85 12.20 -14.99
C THR A 298 -7.12 13.60 -14.42
N PRO A 299 -7.25 14.66 -15.22
CA PRO A 299 -7.58 15.98 -14.73
C PRO A 299 -8.94 15.97 -14.00
N LEU A 300 -9.07 16.79 -12.96
CA LEU A 300 -10.39 17.12 -12.43
C LEU A 300 -11.13 17.81 -13.58
N THR A 301 -12.19 17.21 -14.09
CA THR A 301 -13.10 17.94 -14.95
C THR A 301 -13.55 19.15 -14.14
N PRO A 302 -13.31 20.38 -14.59
CA PRO A 302 -13.89 21.53 -13.90
C PRO A 302 -15.38 21.21 -13.83
N GLU A 303 -15.93 21.13 -12.63
CA GLU A 303 -17.37 21.14 -12.45
C GLU A 303 -17.86 22.25 -13.35
N ALA A 304 -18.66 21.92 -14.37
CA ALA A 304 -19.10 22.90 -15.34
C ALA A 304 -19.71 24.03 -14.50
N VAL A 305 -18.94 25.12 -14.34
CA VAL A 305 -19.45 26.31 -13.67
C VAL A 305 -20.77 26.57 -14.38
N PRO A 306 -21.92 26.44 -13.68
CA PRO A 306 -23.18 26.68 -14.33
C PRO A 306 -23.01 28.00 -15.06
N PRO A 307 -23.34 28.09 -16.39
CA PRO A 307 -23.10 29.30 -17.15
C PRO A 307 -23.64 30.43 -16.29
N MET A 308 -22.72 31.31 -15.85
CA MET A 308 -23.13 32.48 -15.07
C MET A 308 -24.30 33.05 -15.86
N PRO A 309 -25.49 33.19 -15.24
CA PRO A 309 -26.58 33.79 -15.95
C PRO A 309 -26.00 35.08 -16.54
N THR A 310 -25.87 35.12 -17.86
CA THR A 310 -25.43 36.31 -18.56
C THR A 310 -26.21 37.46 -17.91
N PRO A 311 -25.55 38.42 -17.22
CA PRO A 311 -26.29 39.53 -16.67
C PRO A 311 -27.15 40.00 -17.81
N PHE A 312 -28.48 39.97 -17.65
CA PHE A 312 -29.37 40.56 -18.56
C PHE A 312 -28.84 41.98 -18.76
N LEU A 313 -28.03 42.17 -19.80
CA LEU A 313 -27.83 43.49 -20.35
C LEU A 313 -29.23 43.91 -20.75
N ALA A 314 -29.96 44.43 -19.75
CA ALA A 314 -31.06 45.30 -20.05
C ALA A 314 -30.46 46.32 -21.03
N GLU A 315 -30.77 46.14 -22.28
CA GLU A 315 -30.42 47.08 -23.32
C GLU A 315 -30.86 48.44 -22.79
N PRO A 316 -29.91 49.35 -22.42
CA PRO A 316 -30.33 50.68 -21.99
C PRO A 316 -30.94 51.30 -23.22
N THR A 317 -32.27 51.37 -23.23
CA THR A 317 -33.02 52.28 -24.07
C THR A 317 -32.63 53.72 -23.64
N VAL A 318 -31.39 54.11 -23.97
CA VAL A 318 -30.96 55.48 -23.81
C VAL A 318 -31.56 56.22 -25.00
N PRO A 319 -32.49 57.18 -24.77
CA PRO A 319 -32.93 58.05 -25.84
C PRO A 319 -31.71 58.77 -26.39
N ALA A 320 -31.55 58.76 -27.72
CA ALA A 320 -30.45 59.43 -28.43
C ALA A 320 -30.51 60.92 -28.11
N ILE A 321 -29.74 61.32 -27.10
CA ILE A 321 -29.42 62.74 -26.83
C ILE A 321 -28.27 63.06 -27.78
N ALA A 322 -28.51 63.88 -28.77
CA ALA A 322 -27.50 64.45 -29.66
C ALA A 322 -26.52 65.27 -28.87
N LEU A 323 -25.32 64.74 -28.67
CA LEU A 323 -24.18 65.45 -28.09
C LEU A 323 -23.50 66.31 -29.13
N PRO A 324 -23.18 67.57 -28.84
CA PRO A 324 -22.40 68.44 -29.73
C PRO A 324 -20.95 67.91 -29.91
N ASN A 325 -20.48 68.06 -31.16
CA ASN A 325 -19.23 67.45 -31.69
C ASN A 325 -17.92 68.15 -31.26
N ASP A 326 -17.84 68.83 -30.09
CA ASP A 326 -16.71 69.69 -29.78
C ASP A 326 -15.88 69.29 -28.53
N LEU A 327 -15.55 67.99 -28.36
CA LEU A 327 -14.55 67.61 -27.36
C LEU A 327 -13.82 66.31 -27.76
N MET A 328 -13.13 66.29 -28.90
CA MET A 328 -12.08 65.32 -29.18
C MET A 328 -10.72 65.97 -28.85
N THR A 329 -10.35 66.01 -27.59
CA THR A 329 -8.96 66.19 -27.21
C THR A 329 -8.45 64.82 -26.69
N THR A 330 -7.77 64.13 -27.56
CA THR A 330 -7.07 62.87 -27.25
C THR A 330 -5.90 63.20 -26.35
N GLN A 331 -6.03 63.01 -25.03
CA GLN A 331 -4.88 62.96 -24.12
C GLN A 331 -4.26 61.57 -24.25
N SER A 332 -3.10 61.52 -24.91
CA SER A 332 -2.20 60.37 -24.93
C SER A 332 -1.67 60.18 -23.51
N ILE A 333 -2.10 59.10 -22.86
CA ILE A 333 -1.49 58.65 -21.62
C ILE A 333 -0.18 57.96 -22.02
N GLU A 334 0.94 58.69 -21.79
CA GLU A 334 2.29 58.20 -21.98
C GLU A 334 2.61 57.27 -20.78
N PHE A 335 2.74 55.96 -21.02
CA PHE A 335 3.23 55.03 -20.00
C PHE A 335 4.74 55.19 -19.88
N PRO A 336 5.31 55.23 -18.65
CA PRO A 336 6.75 55.25 -18.48
C PRO A 336 7.39 53.96 -18.97
N PRO A 337 8.63 54.00 -19.50
CA PRO A 337 9.30 52.82 -20.02
C PRO A 337 9.57 51.77 -18.90
N GLU A 338 9.40 50.51 -19.28
CA GLU A 338 9.40 49.31 -18.43
C GLU A 338 10.76 48.95 -17.84
N ASP A 339 11.84 49.72 -18.09
CA ASP A 339 13.22 49.39 -17.77
C ASP A 339 13.63 49.75 -16.32
N ASP A 340 12.80 50.44 -15.55
CA ASP A 340 13.19 50.91 -14.21
C ASP A 340 12.81 49.99 -13.05
N ILE A 341 12.09 48.88 -13.31
CA ILE A 341 11.62 47.97 -12.26
C ILE A 341 12.62 46.83 -11.96
N LEU A 342 13.56 46.54 -12.87
CA LEU A 342 14.51 45.45 -12.72
C LEU A 342 15.81 45.79 -12.00
N SER A 343 16.12 47.09 -11.78
CA SER A 343 17.38 47.48 -11.14
C SER A 343 17.40 47.36 -9.60
N ASP A 344 16.23 47.27 -8.95
CA ASP A 344 16.14 47.22 -7.48
C ASP A 344 16.21 45.80 -6.87
N ILE A 345 16.24 44.76 -7.68
CA ILE A 345 16.28 43.36 -7.19
C ILE A 345 17.70 42.82 -7.06
N GLU A 346 18.67 43.42 -7.76
CA GLU A 346 20.04 42.90 -7.79
C GLU A 346 20.94 43.39 -6.61
N SER A 347 20.49 44.35 -5.78
CA SER A 347 21.29 44.92 -4.69
C SER A 347 21.11 44.23 -3.33
N ARG A 348 20.35 43.15 -3.21
CA ARG A 348 20.16 42.39 -1.95
C ARG A 348 20.71 40.97 -2.00
N SER A 349 21.99 40.81 -2.32
CA SER A 349 22.74 39.60 -2.00
C SER A 349 23.23 39.67 -0.56
N PRO A 350 22.85 38.76 0.36
CA PRO A 350 23.45 38.71 1.69
C PRO A 350 24.90 38.23 1.58
N SER A 351 25.82 38.96 2.18
CA SER A 351 27.22 38.61 2.31
C SER A 351 27.36 37.25 2.99
N ARG A 352 28.06 36.36 2.32
CA ARG A 352 28.42 35.04 2.81
C ARG A 352 29.64 35.20 3.70
N ASP A 353 29.42 35.35 5.01
CA ASP A 353 30.47 35.26 6.01
C ASP A 353 31.03 33.85 6.04
N ASN A 354 32.28 33.76 5.74
CA ASN A 354 33.12 32.55 5.75
C ASN A 354 33.77 32.46 7.16
N PRO A 355 33.46 31.42 7.97
CA PRO A 355 34.23 31.12 9.16
C PRO A 355 35.22 29.99 8.91
N ASP A 356 36.37 30.32 8.32
CA ASP A 356 37.59 29.52 8.51
C ASP A 356 38.52 30.36 9.42
N GLU A 357 38.90 29.77 10.53
CA GLU A 357 40.05 29.97 11.40
C GLU A 357 39.71 29.82 12.88
N SER A 358 39.84 28.60 13.37
CA SER A 358 40.60 28.23 14.58
C SER A 358 40.33 26.77 15.00
#